data_e9160d4cb0a951420ba74a4b823c9e2c
#
_entry.id   e9160d4cb0a951420ba74a4b823c9e2c
#
_cell.length_a   1.000
_cell.length_b   1.000
_cell.length_c   1.000
_cell.angle_alpha   90.00
_cell.angle_beta   90.00
_cell.angle_gamma   90.00
#
_symmetry.space_group_name_H-M   'P 1'
#
loop_
_entity.id
_entity.type
_entity.pdbx_description
1 polymer ?
#
loop_
_entity_poly.entity_id
_entity_poly.type
_entity_poly.pdbx_seq_one_letter_code
_entity_poly.pdbx_strand_id
1 'polypeptide(L)'
;MHLFSSALSRRIGRVPPLAMLLVLAAGCPGGDQKTLSGTVTYDFVPATYSAATDTGTLAFNQAARRPVRNAVVQLRHGLSVIATTNTDEQGNYRLVYTLEDDSGALSVEVLAKTTSPQIQVEDNTDGNAVWAIGTKLDTGDTGTTLNLHAGHGWTGNAYDAQRRTAAPFAVLDSMYTAAKAFMAVRPVTFPALKVNWSPDNVPQGGDKSGGFIGTSHFSRLENEIYILGKAGADTDEFDSHVIVHEWGHYFESNLSRSDSPGGPHGRGDILDPRIAFGEGYGNAIAAILLPESLYVDTVWGGEGGTLTAFGIDAETEPLDTDDPNPGVFSETSVHRLLYDLYDSGTRESSYDNVSIGLGTLYDVLVKEQKSTPAMTTIASFITALKAQPGVDEDAVDRLLARYNMGPITSAWGDGDTDMAGMYVGVSKLPFNVSGSLEGGLEFNTRGQNQYFVFVGNGSRISASANASYDIFIELYQRGELLGSADNTTLGTESLSITTQTGELYILVLTGLKETEGEYPVTLSITSP
;
A
#
# COMPACT_ATOMS: atom_id res chain seq x y z
N MET A 1 -10.52 62.40 10.31
CA MET A 1 -11.39 62.87 9.21
C MET A 1 -11.62 61.65 8.29
N HIS A 2 -12.88 61.17 8.33
CA HIS A 2 -13.52 60.11 7.49
C HIS A 2 -12.81 58.74 7.34
N LEU A 3 -13.19 57.65 8.06
CA LEU A 3 -14.40 56.80 8.00
C LEU A 3 -14.83 56.41 6.56
N PHE A 4 -14.64 55.13 6.22
CA PHE A 4 -15.69 54.32 5.63
C PHE A 4 -15.47 52.84 5.92
N SER A 5 -16.40 52.31 6.67
CA SER A 5 -16.70 50.88 6.89
C SER A 5 -17.42 50.34 5.66
N SER A 6 -17.11 49.15 5.24
CA SER A 6 -18.04 48.32 4.47
C SER A 6 -17.90 46.86 4.85
N ALA A 7 -18.86 46.41 5.65
CA ALA A 7 -19.12 44.99 5.90
C ALA A 7 -19.66 44.34 4.62
N LEU A 8 -18.99 43.29 4.14
CA LEU A 8 -19.53 42.45 3.06
C LEU A 8 -20.03 41.14 3.68
N SER A 9 -21.35 41.06 3.85
CA SER A 9 -22.04 39.82 4.21
C SER A 9 -21.91 38.80 3.07
N ARG A 10 -21.21 37.68 3.30
CA ARG A 10 -21.25 36.54 2.39
C ARG A 10 -22.55 35.76 2.57
N ARG A 11 -23.42 35.84 1.60
CA ARG A 11 -24.59 34.97 1.48
C ARG A 11 -24.10 33.54 1.21
N ILE A 12 -24.51 32.60 2.07
CA ILE A 12 -24.38 31.15 1.85
C ILE A 12 -25.32 30.80 0.70
N GLY A 13 -24.76 30.58 -0.47
CA GLY A 13 -25.48 30.04 -1.62
C GLY A 13 -25.75 28.54 -1.38
N ARG A 14 -27.04 28.21 -1.26
CA ARG A 14 -27.50 26.81 -1.31
C ARG A 14 -27.14 26.24 -2.67
N VAL A 15 -26.32 25.18 -2.68
CA VAL A 15 -26.11 24.35 -3.85
C VAL A 15 -27.41 23.58 -4.10
N PRO A 16 -28.04 23.70 -5.28
CA PRO A 16 -29.20 22.88 -5.59
C PRO A 16 -28.77 21.42 -5.81
N PRO A 17 -29.64 20.45 -5.48
CA PRO A 17 -29.36 19.04 -5.78
C PRO A 17 -29.18 18.87 -7.28
N LEU A 18 -28.13 18.13 -7.64
CA LEU A 18 -27.84 17.75 -9.03
C LEU A 18 -29.03 16.93 -9.54
N ALA A 19 -29.92 17.59 -10.25
CA ALA A 19 -31.01 16.92 -10.96
C ALA A 19 -30.34 16.06 -12.05
N MET A 20 -30.49 14.75 -11.90
CA MET A 20 -30.19 13.78 -12.94
C MET A 20 -31.02 14.15 -14.18
N LEU A 21 -30.39 14.82 -15.13
CA LEU A 21 -31.04 15.16 -16.39
C LEU A 21 -31.21 13.86 -17.19
N LEU A 22 -32.40 13.28 -17.09
CA LEU A 22 -32.84 12.29 -18.06
C LEU A 22 -32.97 13.03 -19.39
N VAL A 23 -31.94 12.96 -20.23
CA VAL A 23 -32.05 13.38 -21.62
C VAL A 23 -32.94 12.34 -22.30
N LEU A 24 -34.23 12.63 -22.36
CA LEU A 24 -35.14 12.02 -23.31
C LEU A 24 -34.67 12.50 -24.69
N ALA A 25 -33.81 11.71 -25.34
CA ALA A 25 -33.51 11.89 -26.75
C ALA A 25 -34.81 11.70 -27.53
N ALA A 26 -35.37 12.81 -28.03
CA ALA A 26 -36.45 12.79 -29.01
C ALA A 26 -35.92 12.06 -30.25
N GLY A 27 -36.61 11.00 -30.68
CA GLY A 27 -36.17 10.08 -31.71
C GLY A 27 -35.88 10.74 -33.05
N CYS A 28 -34.66 10.53 -33.51
CA CYS A 28 -34.43 10.29 -34.95
C CYS A 28 -34.81 8.85 -35.28
N PRO A 29 -35.23 8.51 -36.50
CA PRO A 29 -35.48 7.13 -36.92
C PRO A 29 -34.12 6.40 -36.88
N GLY A 30 -33.81 5.85 -35.73
CA GLY A 30 -32.54 5.18 -35.45
C GLY A 30 -32.65 3.71 -35.85
N GLY A 31 -31.54 3.13 -36.25
CA GLY A 31 -31.39 1.72 -36.49
C GLY A 31 -31.87 0.88 -35.29
N ASP A 32 -32.15 -0.40 -35.52
CA ASP A 32 -32.63 -1.33 -34.49
C ASP A 32 -31.66 -1.42 -33.33
N GLN A 33 -32.18 -1.34 -32.10
CA GLN A 33 -31.37 -1.51 -30.89
C GLN A 33 -30.89 -2.96 -30.80
N LYS A 34 -29.57 -3.11 -30.74
CA LYS A 34 -28.88 -4.39 -30.67
C LYS A 34 -28.35 -4.64 -29.25
N THR A 35 -28.21 -5.91 -28.89
CA THR A 35 -27.65 -6.32 -27.59
C THR A 35 -26.52 -7.32 -27.81
N LEU A 36 -25.42 -7.13 -27.12
CA LEU A 36 -24.32 -8.08 -26.98
C LEU A 36 -24.12 -8.39 -25.51
N SER A 37 -23.99 -9.65 -25.16
CA SER A 37 -23.74 -10.09 -23.77
C SER A 37 -22.71 -11.21 -23.74
N GLY A 38 -22.17 -11.53 -22.58
CA GLY A 38 -21.22 -12.60 -22.38
C GLY A 38 -20.64 -12.61 -20.99
N THR A 39 -19.65 -13.48 -20.80
CA THR A 39 -18.90 -13.62 -19.55
C THR A 39 -17.43 -13.45 -19.84
N VAL A 40 -16.74 -12.72 -18.97
CA VAL A 40 -15.29 -12.52 -19.02
C VAL A 40 -14.65 -13.25 -17.84
N THR A 41 -13.66 -14.07 -18.13
CA THR A 41 -12.90 -14.83 -17.13
C THR A 41 -11.40 -14.68 -17.33
N TYR A 42 -10.63 -14.96 -16.29
CA TYR A 42 -9.19 -15.06 -16.35
C TYR A 42 -8.69 -16.31 -15.63
N ASP A 43 -7.49 -16.79 -15.96
CA ASP A 43 -6.83 -17.85 -15.23
C ASP A 43 -6.11 -17.26 -14.02
N PHE A 44 -6.47 -17.67 -12.82
CA PHE A 44 -5.72 -17.42 -11.60
C PHE A 44 -4.82 -18.62 -11.31
N VAL A 45 -3.53 -18.37 -11.07
CA VAL A 45 -2.55 -19.39 -10.72
C VAL A 45 -2.23 -19.25 -9.22
N PRO A 46 -2.57 -20.25 -8.38
CA PRO A 46 -2.27 -20.16 -6.96
C PRO A 46 -0.77 -20.36 -6.71
N ALA A 47 -0.22 -19.56 -5.78
CA ALA A 47 1.06 -19.84 -5.18
C ALA A 47 0.93 -21.00 -4.17
N THR A 48 1.92 -21.87 -4.11
CA THR A 48 2.02 -22.93 -3.10
C THR A 48 3.26 -22.71 -2.26
N TYR A 49 3.18 -23.08 -0.99
CA TYR A 49 4.28 -22.95 -0.05
C TYR A 49 4.32 -24.14 0.92
N SER A 50 5.52 -24.54 1.29
CA SER A 50 5.79 -25.59 2.29
C SER A 50 6.69 -25.03 3.38
N ALA A 51 6.16 -24.73 4.55
CA ALA A 51 6.92 -24.27 5.69
C ALA A 51 8.00 -25.28 6.16
N ALA A 52 7.78 -26.59 5.91
CA ALA A 52 8.75 -27.62 6.28
C ALA A 52 10.07 -27.56 5.48
N THR A 53 10.05 -26.99 4.29
CA THR A 53 11.20 -26.90 3.39
C THR A 53 11.53 -25.46 3.00
N ASP A 54 10.74 -24.48 3.44
CA ASP A 54 10.84 -23.08 3.07
C ASP A 54 10.90 -22.90 1.54
N THR A 55 10.01 -23.58 0.83
CA THR A 55 9.95 -23.60 -0.63
C THR A 55 8.52 -23.57 -1.14
N GLY A 56 8.33 -23.03 -2.33
CA GLY A 56 7.04 -23.02 -3.01
C GLY A 56 7.19 -22.67 -4.48
N THR A 57 6.06 -22.53 -5.16
CA THR A 57 6.02 -22.17 -6.57
C THR A 57 4.61 -21.80 -7.01
N LEU A 58 4.49 -21.15 -8.17
CA LEU A 58 3.21 -21.00 -8.85
C LEU A 58 2.73 -22.35 -9.39
N ALA A 59 1.53 -22.76 -8.99
CA ALA A 59 0.94 -24.06 -9.34
C ALA A 59 0.10 -23.95 -10.63
N PHE A 60 0.76 -23.81 -11.79
CA PHE A 60 0.09 -23.66 -13.09
C PHE A 60 -0.87 -24.81 -13.44
N ASN A 61 -0.59 -26.02 -12.95
CA ASN A 61 -1.46 -27.18 -13.11
C ASN A 61 -2.73 -27.13 -12.23
N GLN A 62 -2.80 -26.17 -11.31
CA GLN A 62 -3.95 -25.90 -10.46
C GLN A 62 -4.64 -24.57 -10.83
N ALA A 63 -4.26 -23.98 -11.96
CA ALA A 63 -4.88 -22.76 -12.43
C ALA A 63 -6.40 -22.88 -12.50
N ALA A 64 -7.10 -21.90 -11.92
CA ALA A 64 -8.54 -21.87 -11.82
C ALA A 64 -9.11 -20.67 -12.58
N ARG A 65 -10.22 -20.87 -13.27
CA ARG A 65 -10.94 -19.75 -13.90
C ARG A 65 -11.66 -18.93 -12.85
N ARG A 66 -11.35 -17.63 -12.81
CA ARG A 66 -12.06 -16.64 -12.00
C ARG A 66 -12.78 -15.62 -12.89
N PRO A 67 -13.89 -15.02 -12.42
CA PRO A 67 -14.56 -13.95 -13.14
C PRO A 67 -13.68 -12.68 -13.15
N VAL A 68 -13.67 -11.97 -14.27
CA VAL A 68 -13.14 -10.59 -14.32
C VAL A 68 -14.24 -9.68 -13.78
N ARG A 69 -14.06 -9.17 -12.56
CA ARG A 69 -15.10 -8.44 -11.80
C ARG A 69 -15.01 -6.93 -12.01
N ASN A 70 -16.14 -6.28 -12.19
CA ASN A 70 -16.30 -4.82 -12.29
C ASN A 70 -15.42 -4.14 -13.37
N ALA A 71 -14.91 -4.91 -14.33
CA ALA A 71 -14.05 -4.40 -15.39
C ALA A 71 -14.85 -3.70 -16.49
N VAL A 72 -14.27 -2.63 -17.02
CA VAL A 72 -14.87 -1.87 -18.12
C VAL A 72 -14.85 -2.67 -19.40
N VAL A 73 -16.03 -2.80 -20.03
CA VAL A 73 -16.24 -3.44 -21.33
C VAL A 73 -16.68 -2.38 -22.34
N GLN A 74 -15.97 -2.27 -23.44
CA GLN A 74 -16.26 -1.32 -24.53
C GLN A 74 -16.60 -2.05 -25.80
N LEU A 75 -17.62 -1.57 -26.51
CA LEU A 75 -17.89 -1.92 -27.90
C LEU A 75 -17.39 -0.78 -28.77
N ARG A 76 -16.54 -1.11 -29.72
CA ARG A 76 -16.00 -0.15 -30.69
C ARG A 76 -16.51 -0.41 -32.08
N HIS A 77 -16.74 0.67 -32.81
CA HIS A 77 -16.95 0.68 -34.25
C HIS A 77 -15.80 1.48 -34.90
N GLY A 78 -14.85 0.77 -35.48
CA GLY A 78 -13.56 1.35 -35.86
C GLY A 78 -12.80 1.87 -34.63
N LEU A 79 -12.49 3.18 -34.63
CA LEU A 79 -11.81 3.82 -33.50
C LEU A 79 -12.77 4.39 -32.43
N SER A 80 -14.06 4.43 -32.71
CA SER A 80 -15.06 5.05 -31.83
C SER A 80 -15.63 4.06 -30.85
N VAL A 81 -15.71 4.43 -29.55
CA VAL A 81 -16.47 3.68 -28.55
C VAL A 81 -17.94 4.02 -28.71
N ILE A 82 -18.78 3.02 -29.00
CA ILE A 82 -20.23 3.21 -29.24
C ILE A 82 -21.10 2.70 -28.07
N ALA A 83 -20.57 1.85 -27.21
CA ALA A 83 -21.20 1.46 -25.97
C ALA A 83 -20.16 1.07 -24.91
N THR A 84 -20.51 1.27 -23.64
CA THR A 84 -19.68 0.90 -22.49
C THR A 84 -20.57 0.32 -21.40
N THR A 85 -20.06 -0.69 -20.70
CA THR A 85 -20.64 -1.28 -19.49
C THR A 85 -19.53 -1.79 -18.59
N ASN A 86 -19.87 -2.33 -17.42
CA ASN A 86 -18.93 -3.06 -16.58
C ASN A 86 -19.37 -4.53 -16.47
N THR A 87 -18.43 -5.41 -16.19
CA THR A 87 -18.76 -6.76 -15.76
C THR A 87 -19.34 -6.75 -14.34
N ASP A 88 -20.21 -7.71 -14.04
CA ASP A 88 -20.70 -7.95 -12.68
C ASP A 88 -19.71 -8.81 -11.85
N GLU A 89 -20.10 -9.20 -10.62
CA GLU A 89 -19.28 -10.05 -9.74
C GLU A 89 -19.05 -11.47 -10.28
N GLN A 90 -19.82 -11.90 -11.25
CA GLN A 90 -19.70 -13.18 -11.94
C GLN A 90 -19.01 -13.04 -13.31
N GLY A 91 -18.53 -11.83 -13.62
CA GLY A 91 -17.88 -11.53 -14.90
C GLY A 91 -18.84 -11.34 -16.07
N ASN A 92 -20.16 -11.31 -15.85
CA ASN A 92 -21.13 -11.13 -16.93
C ASN A 92 -21.20 -9.66 -17.33
N TYR A 93 -21.41 -9.42 -18.63
CA TYR A 93 -21.65 -8.10 -19.17
C TYR A 93 -22.80 -8.07 -20.15
N ARG A 94 -23.39 -6.89 -20.32
CA ARG A 94 -24.42 -6.63 -21.33
C ARG A 94 -24.24 -5.23 -21.90
N LEU A 95 -23.97 -5.16 -23.21
CA LEU A 95 -23.89 -3.94 -23.99
C LEU A 95 -25.17 -3.76 -24.80
N VAL A 96 -25.73 -2.55 -24.80
CA VAL A 96 -26.86 -2.16 -25.62
C VAL A 96 -26.37 -1.03 -26.53
N TYR A 97 -26.57 -1.18 -27.85
CA TYR A 97 -26.03 -0.25 -28.84
C TYR A 97 -26.94 -0.15 -30.06
N THR A 98 -26.68 0.88 -30.87
CA THR A 98 -27.32 1.11 -32.17
C THR A 98 -26.21 1.34 -33.19
N LEU A 99 -26.32 0.75 -34.37
CA LEU A 99 -25.43 1.03 -35.49
C LEU A 99 -26.17 1.93 -36.46
N GLU A 100 -25.51 3.03 -36.86
CA GLU A 100 -26.02 3.93 -37.87
C GLU A 100 -25.81 3.39 -39.31
N ASP A 101 -24.72 2.64 -39.49
CA ASP A 101 -24.46 1.85 -40.67
C ASP A 101 -23.78 0.53 -40.32
N ASP A 102 -23.87 -0.47 -41.17
CA ASP A 102 -23.25 -1.78 -41.00
C ASP A 102 -21.83 -1.82 -41.64
N SER A 103 -21.29 -0.68 -42.09
CA SER A 103 -19.94 -0.58 -42.63
C SER A 103 -18.94 -0.37 -41.50
N GLY A 104 -17.88 -1.18 -41.44
CA GLY A 104 -16.82 -1.06 -40.47
C GLY A 104 -16.68 -2.27 -39.55
N ALA A 105 -15.50 -2.38 -38.91
CA ALA A 105 -15.21 -3.46 -38.00
C ALA A 105 -15.76 -3.14 -36.61
N LEU A 106 -16.53 -4.05 -36.05
CA LEU A 106 -16.88 -4.06 -34.63
C LEU A 106 -15.80 -4.80 -33.83
N SER A 107 -15.54 -4.33 -32.63
CA SER A 107 -14.72 -5.06 -31.65
C SER A 107 -15.21 -4.84 -30.25
N VAL A 108 -15.09 -5.88 -29.41
CA VAL A 108 -15.29 -5.78 -27.97
C VAL A 108 -13.93 -5.79 -27.30
N GLU A 109 -13.72 -4.87 -26.39
CA GLU A 109 -12.53 -4.78 -25.57
C GLU A 109 -12.94 -4.79 -24.08
N VAL A 110 -12.22 -5.57 -23.27
CA VAL A 110 -12.34 -5.59 -21.81
C VAL A 110 -11.04 -5.03 -21.27
N LEU A 111 -11.14 -3.90 -20.60
CA LEU A 111 -9.98 -3.22 -20.03
C LEU A 111 -9.66 -3.76 -18.63
N ALA A 112 -8.40 -3.89 -18.30
CA ALA A 112 -7.96 -4.14 -16.92
C ALA A 112 -8.14 -2.86 -16.07
N LYS A 113 -9.40 -2.43 -15.94
CA LYS A 113 -9.79 -1.17 -15.33
C LYS A 113 -11.18 -1.27 -14.71
N THR A 114 -11.33 -0.71 -13.49
CA THR A 114 -12.61 -0.54 -12.81
C THR A 114 -12.99 0.93 -12.71
N THR A 115 -14.27 1.22 -12.47
CA THR A 115 -14.79 2.60 -12.36
C THR A 115 -15.09 3.01 -10.92
N SER A 116 -15.37 2.04 -10.03
CA SER A 116 -15.64 2.26 -8.61
C SER A 116 -15.28 0.99 -7.82
N PRO A 117 -14.16 0.99 -7.08
CA PRO A 117 -13.11 2.02 -7.04
C PRO A 117 -12.45 2.25 -8.39
N GLN A 118 -11.81 3.41 -8.60
CA GLN A 118 -11.08 3.70 -9.84
C GLN A 118 -9.69 3.08 -9.77
N ILE A 119 -9.52 1.94 -10.41
CA ILE A 119 -8.24 1.23 -10.52
C ILE A 119 -7.99 0.91 -11.99
N GLN A 120 -6.77 1.05 -12.46
CA GLN A 120 -6.39 0.62 -13.81
C GLN A 120 -4.98 0.01 -13.79
N VAL A 121 -4.80 -1.08 -14.57
CA VAL A 121 -3.50 -1.71 -14.76
C VAL A 121 -2.94 -1.26 -16.12
N GLU A 122 -1.76 -0.65 -16.07
CA GLU A 122 -1.07 -0.04 -17.22
C GLU A 122 0.22 -0.79 -17.52
N ASP A 123 0.68 -0.72 -18.77
CA ASP A 123 2.01 -1.14 -19.19
C ASP A 123 2.96 0.07 -19.13
N ASN A 124 3.77 0.17 -18.08
CA ASN A 124 4.75 1.24 -17.94
C ASN A 124 5.85 1.20 -19.02
N THR A 125 6.02 0.08 -19.70
CA THR A 125 7.02 -0.07 -20.77
C THR A 125 6.47 0.22 -22.17
N ASP A 126 5.13 0.38 -22.29
CA ASP A 126 4.44 0.74 -23.54
C ASP A 126 3.59 2.02 -23.36
N GLY A 127 4.21 3.10 -22.91
CA GLY A 127 3.59 4.41 -22.81
C GLY A 127 2.38 4.49 -21.87
N ASN A 128 2.34 3.67 -20.85
CA ASN A 128 1.25 3.55 -19.86
C ASN A 128 -0.09 3.15 -20.50
N ALA A 129 -0.04 2.30 -21.53
CA ALA A 129 -1.24 1.76 -22.16
C ALA A 129 -2.02 0.88 -21.17
N VAL A 130 -3.33 1.08 -21.04
CA VAL A 130 -4.18 0.21 -20.21
C VAL A 130 -4.27 -1.16 -20.85
N TRP A 131 -3.98 -2.20 -20.08
CA TRP A 131 -4.09 -3.57 -20.53
C TRP A 131 -5.53 -3.94 -20.92
N ALA A 132 -5.68 -4.70 -22.00
CA ALA A 132 -6.98 -5.12 -22.50
C ALA A 132 -6.91 -6.48 -23.19
N ILE A 133 -8.03 -7.20 -23.15
CA ILE A 133 -8.30 -8.31 -24.07
C ILE A 133 -9.49 -7.95 -24.95
N GLY A 134 -9.52 -8.46 -26.16
CA GLY A 134 -10.63 -8.16 -27.07
C GLY A 134 -10.69 -9.09 -28.26
N THR A 135 -11.79 -8.95 -29.01
CA THR A 135 -11.98 -9.67 -30.26
C THR A 135 -12.80 -8.85 -31.26
N LYS A 136 -12.58 -9.11 -32.53
CA LYS A 136 -13.40 -8.56 -33.61
C LYS A 136 -14.71 -9.32 -33.71
N LEU A 137 -15.75 -8.62 -34.15
CA LEU A 137 -17.09 -9.12 -34.38
C LEU A 137 -17.51 -8.83 -35.82
N ASP A 138 -18.26 -9.72 -36.40
CA ASP A 138 -18.96 -9.41 -37.64
C ASP A 138 -20.22 -8.58 -37.33
N THR A 139 -20.52 -7.59 -38.14
CA THR A 139 -21.68 -6.69 -37.95
C THR A 139 -23.02 -7.44 -37.97
N GLY A 140 -23.03 -8.66 -38.52
CA GLY A 140 -24.17 -9.59 -38.49
C GLY A 140 -24.39 -10.34 -37.17
N ASP A 141 -23.45 -10.32 -36.25
CA ASP A 141 -23.48 -11.06 -34.97
C ASP A 141 -24.34 -10.36 -33.90
N THR A 142 -25.55 -9.97 -34.28
CA THR A 142 -26.49 -9.28 -33.37
C THR A 142 -27.24 -10.27 -32.50
N GLY A 143 -27.27 -10.02 -31.19
CA GLY A 143 -27.95 -10.89 -30.21
C GLY A 143 -27.15 -12.13 -29.80
N THR A 144 -25.86 -12.19 -30.12
CA THR A 144 -24.96 -13.30 -29.75
C THR A 144 -24.42 -13.17 -28.34
N THR A 145 -24.10 -14.32 -27.75
CA THR A 145 -23.29 -14.39 -26.52
C THR A 145 -21.82 -14.48 -26.89
N LEU A 146 -21.00 -13.54 -26.40
CA LEU A 146 -19.57 -13.50 -26.63
C LEU A 146 -18.83 -13.63 -25.29
N ASN A 147 -18.23 -14.78 -25.05
CA ASN A 147 -17.41 -15.01 -23.88
C ASN A 147 -15.94 -14.73 -24.19
N LEU A 148 -15.25 -14.04 -23.27
CA LEU A 148 -13.85 -13.73 -23.38
C LEU A 148 -13.07 -14.39 -22.23
N HIS A 149 -11.84 -14.78 -22.50
CA HIS A 149 -10.99 -15.43 -21.53
C HIS A 149 -9.55 -14.96 -21.65
N ALA A 150 -8.98 -14.56 -20.51
CA ALA A 150 -7.58 -14.21 -20.38
C ALA A 150 -6.81 -15.40 -19.81
N GLY A 151 -5.86 -15.93 -20.57
CA GLY A 151 -5.06 -17.09 -20.20
C GLY A 151 -3.76 -16.71 -19.48
N HIS A 152 -3.24 -17.60 -18.62
CA HIS A 152 -1.96 -17.38 -17.92
C HIS A 152 -0.74 -17.47 -18.85
N GLY A 153 -0.84 -18.09 -20.01
CA GLY A 153 0.22 -18.15 -21.02
C GLY A 153 1.37 -19.12 -20.73
N TRP A 154 1.38 -19.83 -19.59
CA TRP A 154 2.44 -20.78 -19.27
C TRP A 154 2.31 -22.07 -20.12
N THR A 155 3.40 -22.48 -20.78
CA THR A 155 3.44 -23.63 -21.69
C THR A 155 4.03 -24.89 -21.06
N GLY A 156 4.42 -24.83 -19.78
CA GLY A 156 5.12 -25.88 -19.06
C GLY A 156 6.60 -25.58 -18.81
N ASN A 157 7.19 -24.69 -19.60
CA ASN A 157 8.61 -24.31 -19.48
C ASN A 157 8.89 -22.83 -19.76
N ALA A 158 7.95 -22.11 -20.35
CA ALA A 158 8.07 -20.68 -20.65
C ALA A 158 6.69 -20.06 -20.80
N TYR A 159 6.60 -18.74 -20.70
CA TYR A 159 5.41 -17.99 -21.07
C TYR A 159 5.33 -17.78 -22.59
N ASP A 160 4.15 -18.00 -23.15
CA ASP A 160 3.76 -17.50 -24.45
C ASP A 160 3.26 -16.06 -24.27
N ALA A 161 4.03 -15.08 -24.73
CA ALA A 161 3.73 -13.66 -24.55
C ALA A 161 2.36 -13.24 -25.12
N GLN A 162 1.90 -13.90 -26.20
CA GLN A 162 0.59 -13.58 -26.81
C GLN A 162 -0.57 -14.16 -26.00
N ARG A 163 -0.32 -15.11 -25.10
CA ARG A 163 -1.31 -15.78 -24.28
C ARG A 163 -1.21 -15.41 -22.80
N ARG A 164 -0.20 -14.64 -22.38
CA ARG A 164 -0.01 -14.15 -21.00
C ARG A 164 -0.90 -12.93 -20.77
N THR A 165 -2.20 -13.12 -20.87
CA THR A 165 -3.20 -12.05 -20.77
C THR A 165 -3.93 -12.01 -19.45
N ALA A 166 -3.80 -13.03 -18.60
CA ALA A 166 -4.43 -13.10 -17.28
C ALA A 166 -3.79 -12.16 -16.25
N ALA A 167 -2.49 -11.92 -16.35
CA ALA A 167 -1.70 -11.16 -15.39
C ALA A 167 -2.34 -9.81 -14.99
N PRO A 168 -2.65 -8.87 -15.92
CA PRO A 168 -3.25 -7.60 -15.53
C PRO A 168 -4.62 -7.74 -14.86
N PHE A 169 -5.37 -8.80 -15.16
CA PHE A 169 -6.67 -9.05 -14.54
C PHE A 169 -6.54 -9.69 -13.17
N ALA A 170 -5.50 -10.50 -12.91
CA ALA A 170 -5.18 -11.02 -11.59
C ALA A 170 -4.75 -9.90 -10.65
N VAL A 171 -3.89 -8.99 -11.12
CA VAL A 171 -3.50 -7.77 -10.40
C VAL A 171 -4.72 -6.92 -10.08
N LEU A 172 -5.57 -6.63 -11.09
CA LEU A 172 -6.80 -5.84 -10.90
C LEU A 172 -7.74 -6.48 -9.87
N ASP A 173 -7.92 -7.80 -9.91
CA ASP A 173 -8.83 -8.54 -9.04
C ASP A 173 -8.36 -8.54 -7.58
N SER A 174 -7.06 -8.64 -7.32
CA SER A 174 -6.47 -8.51 -5.99
C SER A 174 -6.69 -7.12 -5.40
N MET A 175 -6.42 -6.06 -6.16
CA MET A 175 -6.67 -4.67 -5.77
C MET A 175 -8.17 -4.39 -5.53
N TYR A 176 -9.03 -4.90 -6.42
CA TYR A 176 -10.48 -4.76 -6.27
C TYR A 176 -11.00 -5.48 -5.03
N THR A 177 -10.48 -6.67 -4.71
CA THR A 177 -10.82 -7.43 -3.50
C THR A 177 -10.52 -6.60 -2.25
N ALA A 178 -9.32 -6.03 -2.16
CA ALA A 178 -8.90 -5.21 -1.03
C ALA A 178 -9.81 -3.97 -0.84
N ALA A 179 -10.00 -3.20 -1.88
CA ALA A 179 -10.84 -2.01 -1.82
C ALA A 179 -12.30 -2.35 -1.46
N LYS A 180 -12.85 -3.40 -2.04
CA LYS A 180 -14.23 -3.85 -1.79
C LYS A 180 -14.45 -4.29 -0.35
N ALA A 181 -13.48 -4.93 0.29
CA ALA A 181 -13.59 -5.32 1.69
C ALA A 181 -13.80 -4.11 2.60
N PHE A 182 -13.02 -3.05 2.43
CA PHE A 182 -13.22 -1.81 3.18
C PHE A 182 -14.55 -1.10 2.82
N MET A 183 -14.91 -1.06 1.54
CA MET A 183 -16.21 -0.49 1.11
C MET A 183 -17.41 -1.22 1.71
N ALA A 184 -17.25 -2.50 2.05
CA ALA A 184 -18.31 -3.30 2.68
C ALA A 184 -18.52 -2.94 4.17
N VAL A 185 -17.49 -2.46 4.87
CA VAL A 185 -17.56 -2.15 6.31
C VAL A 185 -17.69 -0.67 6.60
N ARG A 186 -17.25 0.22 5.71
CA ARG A 186 -17.34 1.68 5.88
C ARG A 186 -17.62 2.39 4.55
N PRO A 187 -18.35 3.51 4.57
CA PRO A 187 -18.44 4.39 3.40
C PRO A 187 -17.06 4.99 3.12
N VAL A 188 -16.41 4.52 2.08
CA VAL A 188 -15.08 5.00 1.66
C VAL A 188 -15.05 5.25 0.16
N THR A 189 -14.36 6.31 -0.22
CA THR A 189 -14.02 6.61 -1.62
C THR A 189 -12.50 6.64 -1.74
N PHE A 190 -11.98 5.76 -2.56
CA PHE A 190 -10.55 5.68 -2.83
C PHE A 190 -10.15 6.68 -3.92
N PRO A 191 -9.02 7.37 -3.80
CA PRO A 191 -8.40 8.06 -4.93
C PRO A 191 -8.16 7.11 -6.11
N ALA A 192 -8.05 7.66 -7.31
CA ALA A 192 -7.72 6.84 -8.48
C ALA A 192 -6.34 6.21 -8.32
N LEU A 193 -6.25 4.91 -8.60
CA LEU A 193 -5.02 4.11 -8.49
C LEU A 193 -4.59 3.62 -9.87
N LYS A 194 -3.34 3.86 -10.22
CA LYS A 194 -2.65 3.25 -11.34
C LYS A 194 -1.72 2.15 -10.82
N VAL A 195 -1.76 1.02 -11.49
CA VAL A 195 -0.91 -0.12 -11.20
C VAL A 195 -0.13 -0.46 -12.46
N ASN A 196 1.18 -0.39 -12.38
CA ASN A 196 2.10 -0.57 -13.48
C ASN A 196 2.60 -2.03 -13.48
N TRP A 197 2.10 -2.82 -14.40
CA TRP A 197 2.57 -4.18 -14.63
C TRP A 197 3.03 -4.35 -16.08
N SER A 198 4.21 -4.93 -16.26
CA SER A 198 4.74 -5.30 -17.57
C SER A 198 5.51 -6.61 -17.48
N PRO A 199 5.46 -7.49 -18.52
CA PRO A 199 6.32 -8.65 -18.61
C PRO A 199 7.81 -8.27 -18.69
N ASP A 200 8.13 -7.00 -18.82
CA ASP A 200 9.49 -6.48 -18.84
C ASP A 200 9.92 -5.83 -17.52
N ASN A 201 9.04 -5.74 -16.51
CA ASN A 201 9.39 -5.25 -15.19
C ASN A 201 10.35 -6.22 -14.48
N VAL A 202 11.55 -5.73 -14.16
CA VAL A 202 12.67 -6.51 -13.59
C VAL A 202 13.05 -6.00 -12.20
N PRO A 203 13.61 -6.89 -11.32
CA PRO A 203 14.08 -6.51 -9.99
C PRO A 203 15.44 -5.80 -10.04
N GLN A 204 15.52 -4.73 -10.80
CA GLN A 204 16.67 -3.85 -10.95
C GLN A 204 16.20 -2.40 -10.92
N GLY A 205 16.88 -1.57 -10.16
CA GLY A 205 16.57 -0.14 -10.11
C GLY A 205 17.01 0.58 -11.37
N GLY A 206 16.22 1.57 -11.82
CA GLY A 206 16.54 2.35 -13.00
C GLY A 206 15.36 3.13 -13.58
N ASP A 207 15.31 3.24 -14.89
CA ASP A 207 14.21 3.90 -15.60
C ASP A 207 12.98 2.96 -15.65
N LYS A 208 11.95 3.32 -14.92
CA LYS A 208 10.70 2.54 -14.83
C LYS A 208 9.99 2.40 -16.18
N SER A 209 10.16 3.35 -17.10
CA SER A 209 9.61 3.23 -18.46
C SER A 209 10.34 2.18 -19.31
N GLY A 210 11.50 1.75 -18.87
CA GLY A 210 12.26 0.61 -19.43
C GLY A 210 12.06 -0.69 -18.65
N GLY A 211 11.18 -0.72 -17.65
CA GLY A 211 10.92 -1.88 -16.81
C GLY A 211 11.85 -2.04 -15.61
N PHE A 212 12.75 -1.09 -15.33
CA PHE A 212 13.70 -1.18 -14.21
C PHE A 212 13.05 -0.63 -12.94
N ILE A 213 12.22 -1.42 -12.30
CA ILE A 213 11.38 -0.97 -11.17
C ILE A 213 11.95 -1.28 -9.79
N GLY A 214 13.02 -2.08 -9.68
CA GLY A 214 13.68 -2.45 -8.42
C GLY A 214 13.03 -3.63 -7.72
N THR A 215 11.80 -3.51 -7.30
CA THR A 215 10.94 -4.53 -6.70
C THR A 215 9.49 -4.17 -6.97
N SER A 216 8.55 -5.07 -6.70
CA SER A 216 7.15 -4.66 -6.55
C SER A 216 7.06 -3.67 -5.40
N HIS A 217 6.41 -2.52 -5.61
CA HIS A 217 6.37 -1.46 -4.60
C HIS A 217 5.28 -0.42 -4.87
N PHE A 218 4.80 0.21 -3.80
CA PHE A 218 4.05 1.46 -3.89
C PHE A 218 5.01 2.65 -3.93
N SER A 219 4.95 3.43 -5.00
CA SER A 219 5.69 4.68 -5.12
C SER A 219 4.90 5.84 -4.50
N ARG A 220 5.26 6.26 -3.30
CA ARG A 220 4.60 7.37 -2.60
C ARG A 220 4.68 8.69 -3.39
N LEU A 221 5.80 8.93 -4.08
CA LEU A 221 6.00 10.14 -4.86
C LEU A 221 5.08 10.22 -6.08
N GLU A 222 4.87 9.09 -6.75
CA GLU A 222 4.04 9.00 -7.95
C GLU A 222 2.58 8.68 -7.61
N ASN A 223 2.34 8.15 -6.42
CA ASN A 223 1.06 7.59 -5.96
C ASN A 223 0.56 6.45 -6.87
N GLU A 224 1.48 5.60 -7.29
CA GLU A 224 1.26 4.48 -8.19
C GLU A 224 1.92 3.21 -7.63
N ILE A 225 1.42 2.05 -8.03
CA ILE A 225 2.00 0.75 -7.67
C ILE A 225 2.72 0.17 -8.89
N TYR A 226 3.86 -0.46 -8.67
CA TYR A 226 4.65 -1.18 -9.67
C TYR A 226 4.73 -2.65 -9.28
N ILE A 227 4.49 -3.56 -10.23
CA ILE A 227 4.47 -5.01 -10.02
C ILE A 227 5.47 -5.67 -10.98
N LEU A 228 6.31 -6.56 -10.45
CA LEU A 228 7.25 -7.35 -11.22
C LEU A 228 6.53 -8.32 -12.16
N GLY A 229 7.13 -8.57 -13.33
CA GLY A 229 6.51 -9.42 -14.34
C GLY A 229 7.51 -10.15 -15.22
N LYS A 230 8.83 -10.00 -14.99
CA LYS A 230 9.86 -10.60 -15.85
C LYS A 230 10.04 -12.07 -15.56
N ALA A 231 9.62 -12.90 -16.50
CA ALA A 231 9.87 -14.34 -16.45
C ALA A 231 11.38 -14.63 -16.35
N GLY A 232 11.75 -15.51 -15.41
CA GLY A 232 13.13 -15.87 -15.14
C GLY A 232 13.92 -14.85 -14.31
N ALA A 233 13.26 -13.78 -13.87
CA ALA A 233 13.79 -12.84 -12.88
C ALA A 233 12.89 -12.80 -11.65
N ASP A 234 11.67 -12.26 -11.79
CA ASP A 234 10.64 -12.29 -10.77
C ASP A 234 9.27 -11.97 -11.37
N THR A 235 8.18 -12.56 -10.82
CA THR A 235 6.82 -12.44 -11.40
C THR A 235 5.75 -12.47 -10.31
N ASP A 236 5.21 -11.30 -9.96
CA ASP A 236 4.28 -11.14 -8.83
C ASP A 236 2.80 -11.02 -9.26
N GLU A 237 2.48 -11.16 -10.54
CA GLU A 237 1.11 -10.96 -11.01
C GLU A 237 0.08 -11.93 -10.42
N PHE A 238 0.52 -13.06 -9.87
CA PHE A 238 -0.32 -14.03 -9.18
C PHE A 238 -0.08 -14.09 -7.67
N ASP A 239 0.91 -13.34 -7.16
CA ASP A 239 1.21 -13.25 -5.74
C ASP A 239 0.29 -12.20 -5.10
N SER A 240 -0.96 -12.63 -4.87
CA SER A 240 -2.01 -11.73 -4.40
C SER A 240 -1.65 -11.03 -3.09
N HIS A 241 -0.83 -11.67 -2.23
CA HIS A 241 -0.39 -11.07 -0.97
C HIS A 241 0.59 -9.92 -1.20
N VAL A 242 1.55 -10.06 -2.11
CA VAL A 242 2.45 -8.97 -2.53
C VAL A 242 1.64 -7.79 -3.09
N ILE A 243 0.70 -8.08 -3.99
CA ILE A 243 -0.15 -7.06 -4.61
C ILE A 243 -0.98 -6.31 -3.57
N VAL A 244 -1.57 -7.01 -2.58
CA VAL A 244 -2.41 -6.38 -1.53
C VAL A 244 -1.56 -5.71 -0.46
N HIS A 245 -0.32 -6.17 -0.21
CA HIS A 245 0.68 -5.47 0.61
C HIS A 245 0.94 -4.07 0.04
N GLU A 246 1.26 -3.97 -1.24
CA GLU A 246 1.50 -2.68 -1.90
C GLU A 246 0.24 -1.79 -1.92
N TRP A 247 -0.93 -2.42 -2.04
CA TRP A 247 -2.20 -1.72 -1.88
C TRP A 247 -2.38 -1.20 -0.44
N GLY A 248 -1.86 -1.91 0.57
CA GLY A 248 -1.82 -1.47 1.97
C GLY A 248 -1.05 -0.17 2.12
N HIS A 249 0.12 -0.04 1.51
CA HIS A 249 0.88 1.21 1.49
C HIS A 249 0.16 2.35 0.75
N TYR A 250 -0.52 2.05 -0.37
CA TYR A 250 -1.39 3.01 -1.03
C TYR A 250 -2.52 3.47 -0.10
N PHE A 251 -3.18 2.55 0.61
CA PHE A 251 -4.23 2.87 1.59
C PHE A 251 -3.69 3.76 2.71
N GLU A 252 -2.57 3.36 3.31
CA GLU A 252 -1.94 4.10 4.40
C GLU A 252 -1.59 5.53 3.97
N SER A 253 -0.97 5.69 2.81
CA SER A 253 -0.58 7.00 2.27
C SER A 253 -1.76 7.92 1.95
N ASN A 254 -2.87 7.38 1.44
CA ASN A 254 -3.99 8.18 0.93
C ASN A 254 -5.12 8.40 1.94
N LEU A 255 -5.41 7.42 2.77
CA LEU A 255 -6.56 7.45 3.69
C LEU A 255 -6.14 7.56 5.15
N SER A 256 -5.03 6.94 5.52
CA SER A 256 -4.39 7.03 6.82
C SER A 256 -3.21 8.00 6.81
N ARG A 257 -2.11 7.61 7.44
CA ARG A 257 -0.81 8.28 7.44
C ARG A 257 0.29 7.24 7.60
N SER A 258 1.33 7.34 6.77
CA SER A 258 2.57 6.60 6.93
C SER A 258 3.74 7.55 7.15
N ASP A 259 4.50 7.32 8.21
CA ASP A 259 5.76 8.02 8.48
C ASP A 259 6.98 7.14 8.16
N SER A 260 6.75 5.96 7.56
CA SER A 260 7.83 5.09 7.09
C SER A 260 8.68 5.81 6.05
N PRO A 261 10.00 5.84 6.21
CA PRO A 261 10.90 6.35 5.17
C PRO A 261 10.99 5.41 3.97
N GLY A 262 10.49 4.16 4.09
CA GLY A 262 10.69 3.11 3.09
C GLY A 262 12.14 2.62 3.03
N GLY A 263 12.43 1.77 2.06
CA GLY A 263 13.77 1.24 1.81
C GLY A 263 13.91 -0.24 2.17
N PRO A 264 15.13 -0.81 2.14
CA PRO A 264 15.37 -2.22 2.39
C PRO A 264 14.89 -2.66 3.76
N HIS A 265 14.29 -3.83 3.82
CA HIS A 265 13.87 -4.53 5.04
C HIS A 265 13.73 -6.02 4.74
N GLY A 266 13.69 -6.84 5.78
CA GLY A 266 13.51 -8.26 5.63
C GLY A 266 13.20 -8.98 6.93
N ARG A 267 12.81 -10.23 6.79
CA ARG A 267 12.49 -11.11 7.91
C ARG A 267 13.68 -11.24 8.87
N GLY A 268 13.44 -10.90 10.14
CA GLY A 268 14.44 -11.00 11.21
C GLY A 268 15.24 -9.74 11.47
N ASP A 269 15.07 -8.70 10.67
CA ASP A 269 15.72 -7.41 10.89
C ASP A 269 15.16 -6.70 12.13
N ILE A 270 16.03 -5.94 12.79
CA ILE A 270 15.64 -5.02 13.87
C ILE A 270 15.50 -3.64 13.25
N LEU A 271 14.29 -3.33 12.83
CA LEU A 271 13.98 -2.15 12.00
C LEU A 271 13.71 -0.89 12.83
N ASP A 272 13.80 0.25 12.19
CA ASP A 272 13.15 1.47 12.69
C ASP A 272 11.64 1.18 12.90
N PRO A 273 11.03 1.60 14.01
CA PRO A 273 9.65 1.21 14.34
C PRO A 273 8.60 1.76 13.37
N ARG A 274 8.91 2.82 12.60
CA ARG A 274 8.04 3.32 11.52
C ARG A 274 8.02 2.35 10.35
N ILE A 275 9.16 1.72 10.06
CA ILE A 275 9.30 0.71 9.00
C ILE A 275 8.68 -0.60 9.47
N ALA A 276 9.06 -1.08 10.67
CA ALA A 276 8.48 -2.29 11.25
C ALA A 276 6.94 -2.25 11.27
N PHE A 277 6.36 -1.07 11.56
CA PHE A 277 4.90 -0.88 11.51
C PHE A 277 4.37 -0.87 10.09
N GLY A 278 4.96 -0.07 9.18
CA GLY A 278 4.48 0.05 7.79
C GLY A 278 4.52 -1.28 7.04
N GLU A 279 5.62 -2.01 7.14
CA GLU A 279 5.81 -3.29 6.47
C GLU A 279 4.99 -4.41 7.13
N GLY A 280 5.01 -4.47 8.48
CA GLY A 280 4.15 -5.39 9.22
C GLY A 280 2.65 -5.15 8.97
N TYR A 281 2.23 -3.90 8.80
CA TYR A 281 0.88 -3.55 8.39
C TYR A 281 0.58 -3.99 6.95
N GLY A 282 1.48 -3.77 6.01
CA GLY A 282 1.33 -4.23 4.62
C GLY A 282 1.13 -5.75 4.55
N ASN A 283 1.94 -6.51 5.27
CA ASN A 283 1.81 -7.96 5.39
C ASN A 283 0.49 -8.38 6.06
N ALA A 284 0.13 -7.73 7.19
CA ALA A 284 -1.10 -8.03 7.91
C ALA A 284 -2.35 -7.75 7.08
N ILE A 285 -2.41 -6.60 6.42
CA ILE A 285 -3.59 -6.23 5.64
C ILE A 285 -3.80 -7.16 4.44
N ALA A 286 -2.73 -7.69 3.86
CA ALA A 286 -2.83 -8.71 2.83
C ALA A 286 -3.48 -9.99 3.36
N ALA A 287 -3.01 -10.51 4.51
CA ALA A 287 -3.58 -11.68 5.17
C ALA A 287 -5.04 -11.45 5.63
N ILE A 288 -5.38 -10.24 6.10
CA ILE A 288 -6.74 -9.86 6.54
C ILE A 288 -7.74 -9.78 5.39
N LEU A 289 -7.33 -9.26 4.24
CA LEU A 289 -8.23 -8.96 3.12
C LEU A 289 -8.36 -10.10 2.11
N LEU A 290 -7.43 -11.03 2.13
CA LEU A 290 -7.43 -12.23 1.29
C LEU A 290 -7.97 -13.44 2.06
N PRO A 291 -8.43 -14.50 1.36
CA PRO A 291 -8.98 -15.68 2.02
C PRO A 291 -7.97 -16.50 2.84
N GLU A 292 -6.69 -16.34 2.55
CA GLU A 292 -5.61 -17.15 3.13
C GLU A 292 -4.77 -16.27 4.08
N SER A 293 -4.56 -16.75 5.31
CA SER A 293 -3.67 -16.10 6.30
C SER A 293 -2.19 -16.25 5.97
N LEU A 294 -1.86 -17.19 5.07
CA LEU A 294 -0.51 -17.47 4.63
C LEU A 294 -0.09 -16.47 3.55
N TYR A 295 0.73 -15.50 3.93
CA TYR A 295 1.43 -14.63 2.99
C TYR A 295 2.43 -15.46 2.19
N VAL A 296 2.36 -15.42 0.88
CA VAL A 296 3.31 -16.09 -0.01
C VAL A 296 3.80 -15.12 -1.06
N ASP A 297 5.11 -15.14 -1.26
CA ASP A 297 5.81 -14.45 -2.34
C ASP A 297 6.62 -15.47 -3.13
N THR A 298 6.42 -15.56 -4.44
CA THR A 298 7.14 -16.49 -5.31
C THR A 298 8.28 -15.75 -6.01
N VAL A 299 9.51 -16.21 -5.76
CA VAL A 299 10.74 -15.55 -6.21
C VAL A 299 11.51 -16.45 -7.16
N TRP A 300 12.05 -15.90 -8.23
CA TRP A 300 13.01 -16.62 -9.06
C TRP A 300 14.36 -16.66 -8.36
N GLY A 301 14.63 -17.75 -7.63
CA GLY A 301 15.85 -17.91 -6.85
C GLY A 301 17.00 -18.54 -7.62
N GLY A 302 18.20 -17.98 -7.49
CA GLY A 302 19.47 -18.57 -7.74
C GLY A 302 19.88 -18.88 -9.19
N GLU A 303 21.06 -19.48 -9.35
CA GLU A 303 21.58 -19.97 -10.62
C GLU A 303 20.70 -21.13 -11.14
N GLY A 304 20.05 -20.90 -12.28
CA GLY A 304 19.20 -21.90 -12.96
C GLY A 304 17.73 -21.53 -13.08
N GLY A 305 17.30 -20.39 -12.51
CA GLY A 305 15.95 -19.85 -12.72
C GLY A 305 14.83 -20.73 -12.18
N THR A 306 15.06 -21.43 -11.07
CA THR A 306 14.01 -22.21 -10.39
C THR A 306 13.13 -21.23 -9.61
N LEU A 307 11.84 -21.21 -9.92
CA LEU A 307 10.86 -20.47 -9.14
C LEU A 307 10.78 -21.08 -7.73
N THR A 308 10.98 -20.26 -6.72
CA THR A 308 10.84 -20.61 -5.31
C THR A 308 9.81 -19.74 -4.65
N ALA A 309 9.57 -19.92 -3.37
CA ALA A 309 8.72 -19.00 -2.59
C ALA A 309 9.24 -18.93 -1.16
N PHE A 310 8.94 -17.83 -0.51
CA PHE A 310 8.91 -17.79 0.94
C PHE A 310 7.48 -17.53 1.44
N GLY A 311 7.19 -17.84 2.69
CA GLY A 311 5.87 -17.59 3.24
C GLY A 311 5.89 -17.37 4.75
N ILE A 312 4.94 -16.57 5.21
CA ILE A 312 4.69 -16.32 6.63
C ILE A 312 3.19 -16.52 6.88
N ASP A 313 2.83 -17.51 7.70
CA ASP A 313 1.43 -17.69 8.10
C ASP A 313 1.14 -16.82 9.33
N ALA A 314 0.21 -15.89 9.21
CA ALA A 314 -0.21 -15.00 10.27
C ALA A 314 -0.86 -15.75 11.45
N GLU A 315 -1.44 -16.93 11.19
CA GLU A 315 -2.15 -17.78 12.14
C GLU A 315 -1.27 -18.83 12.85
N THR A 316 0.04 -18.82 12.64
CA THR A 316 0.93 -19.77 13.29
C THR A 316 1.83 -19.08 14.30
N GLU A 317 2.18 -19.81 15.37
CA GLU A 317 3.18 -19.33 16.32
C GLU A 317 4.49 -19.02 15.59
N PRO A 318 5.12 -17.87 15.92
CA PRO A 318 6.41 -17.55 15.34
C PRO A 318 7.40 -18.67 15.63
N LEU A 319 8.01 -19.21 14.59
CA LEU A 319 9.21 -20.00 14.74
C LEU A 319 10.36 -19.02 15.02
N ASP A 320 11.31 -19.40 15.87
CA ASP A 320 12.49 -18.57 16.15
C ASP A 320 13.24 -18.14 14.87
N THR A 321 13.13 -18.94 13.80
CA THR A 321 13.73 -18.65 12.49
C THR A 321 12.98 -17.57 11.69
N ASP A 322 11.66 -17.43 11.92
CA ASP A 322 10.83 -16.46 11.21
C ASP A 322 10.84 -15.10 11.90
N ASP A 323 10.96 -15.09 13.21
CA ASP A 323 11.04 -13.89 14.03
C ASP A 323 12.07 -14.04 15.14
N PRO A 324 13.37 -14.02 14.82
CA PRO A 324 14.45 -14.21 15.79
C PRO A 324 14.55 -13.08 16.81
N ASN A 325 13.98 -11.92 16.52
CA ASN A 325 13.99 -10.73 17.36
C ASN A 325 12.57 -10.18 17.55
N PRO A 326 11.66 -10.94 18.20
CA PRO A 326 10.27 -10.52 18.32
C PRO A 326 10.12 -9.25 19.15
N GLY A 327 9.24 -8.36 18.71
CA GLY A 327 8.96 -7.10 19.39
C GLY A 327 8.54 -5.97 18.45
N VAL A 328 8.53 -4.75 18.99
CA VAL A 328 8.08 -3.54 18.31
C VAL A 328 8.92 -3.12 17.09
N PHE A 329 10.10 -3.69 16.94
CA PHE A 329 11.06 -3.44 15.85
C PHE A 329 11.07 -4.55 14.80
N SER A 330 10.20 -5.57 14.94
CA SER A 330 10.04 -6.68 13.99
C SER A 330 8.78 -6.51 13.15
N GLU A 331 8.94 -6.46 11.83
CA GLU A 331 7.80 -6.47 10.91
C GLU A 331 6.96 -7.74 11.03
N THR A 332 7.60 -8.90 11.30
CA THR A 332 6.92 -10.18 11.47
C THR A 332 6.06 -10.20 12.74
N SER A 333 6.58 -9.67 13.85
CA SER A 333 5.79 -9.52 15.09
C SER A 333 4.59 -8.58 14.88
N VAL A 334 4.78 -7.45 14.20
CA VAL A 334 3.71 -6.50 13.89
C VAL A 334 2.68 -7.12 12.95
N HIS A 335 3.11 -7.85 11.92
CA HIS A 335 2.24 -8.58 11.00
C HIS A 335 1.28 -9.51 11.76
N ARG A 336 1.82 -10.42 12.55
CA ARG A 336 1.04 -11.43 13.30
C ARG A 336 0.14 -10.79 14.35
N LEU A 337 0.67 -9.82 15.11
CA LEU A 337 -0.12 -9.10 16.10
C LEU A 337 -1.33 -8.39 15.48
N LEU A 338 -1.17 -7.71 14.35
CA LEU A 338 -2.28 -7.03 13.69
C LEU A 338 -3.34 -8.00 13.15
N TYR A 339 -2.90 -9.18 12.71
CA TYR A 339 -3.80 -10.24 12.28
C TYR A 339 -4.59 -10.82 13.46
N ASP A 340 -3.92 -11.19 14.57
CA ASP A 340 -4.55 -11.68 15.80
C ASP A 340 -5.53 -10.67 16.41
N LEU A 341 -5.21 -9.37 16.35
CA LEU A 341 -6.14 -8.33 16.78
C LEU A 341 -7.40 -8.29 15.93
N TYR A 342 -7.31 -8.60 14.65
CA TYR A 342 -8.42 -8.54 13.70
C TYR A 342 -9.35 -9.73 13.79
N ASP A 343 -8.82 -10.95 13.83
CA ASP A 343 -9.57 -12.18 13.63
C ASP A 343 -10.29 -12.67 14.89
N SER A 344 -10.72 -13.92 14.92
CA SER A 344 -11.44 -14.52 16.06
C SER A 344 -10.65 -15.62 16.77
N GLY A 345 -9.36 -15.77 16.51
CA GLY A 345 -8.49 -16.75 17.16
C GLY A 345 -8.93 -18.19 16.96
N THR A 346 -9.36 -18.58 15.78
CA THR A 346 -9.92 -19.93 15.56
C THR A 346 -8.90 -21.04 15.73
N ARG A 347 -7.63 -20.82 15.40
CA ARG A 347 -6.52 -21.76 15.62
C ARG A 347 -5.79 -21.49 16.95
N GLU A 348 -5.86 -20.27 17.45
CA GLU A 348 -5.06 -19.74 18.55
C GLU A 348 -5.89 -19.40 19.80
N SER A 349 -7.09 -19.93 19.89
CA SER A 349 -8.08 -19.64 20.96
C SER A 349 -7.58 -19.84 22.39
N SER A 350 -6.41 -20.44 22.56
CA SER A 350 -5.78 -20.59 23.90
C SER A 350 -5.18 -19.29 24.43
N TYR A 351 -4.85 -18.33 23.57
CA TYR A 351 -4.24 -17.05 23.94
C TYR A 351 -4.84 -15.84 23.23
N ASP A 352 -5.35 -16.01 22.02
CA ASP A 352 -6.03 -14.94 21.30
C ASP A 352 -7.53 -14.95 21.60
N ASN A 353 -7.99 -13.88 22.23
CA ASN A 353 -9.41 -13.62 22.55
C ASN A 353 -9.82 -12.21 22.12
N VAL A 354 -9.05 -11.58 21.25
CA VAL A 354 -9.34 -10.26 20.69
C VAL A 354 -9.94 -10.45 19.30
N SER A 355 -10.91 -9.65 18.94
CA SER A 355 -11.50 -9.65 17.60
C SER A 355 -12.10 -8.28 17.33
N ILE A 356 -11.27 -7.35 16.84
CA ILE A 356 -11.73 -5.98 16.59
C ILE A 356 -12.47 -5.85 15.26
N GLY A 357 -12.19 -6.74 14.31
CA GLY A 357 -12.76 -6.73 12.97
C GLY A 357 -12.31 -5.54 12.10
N LEU A 358 -12.52 -5.67 10.79
CA LEU A 358 -12.03 -4.73 9.78
C LEU A 358 -12.56 -3.29 9.96
N GLY A 359 -13.80 -3.15 10.50
CA GLY A 359 -14.39 -1.83 10.71
C GLY A 359 -13.66 -1.00 11.78
N THR A 360 -13.24 -1.63 12.89
CA THR A 360 -12.46 -0.96 13.94
C THR A 360 -11.05 -0.67 13.47
N LEU A 361 -10.42 -1.62 12.79
CA LEU A 361 -9.11 -1.43 12.17
C LEU A 361 -9.11 -0.20 11.24
N TYR A 362 -10.10 -0.11 10.34
CA TYR A 362 -10.27 1.05 9.47
C TYR A 362 -10.40 2.36 10.26
N ASP A 363 -11.27 2.38 11.27
CA ASP A 363 -11.53 3.60 12.06
C ASP A 363 -10.25 4.08 12.75
N VAL A 364 -9.48 3.19 13.38
CA VAL A 364 -8.19 3.52 14.01
C VAL A 364 -7.23 4.13 12.99
N LEU A 365 -7.05 3.49 11.84
CA LEU A 365 -6.12 3.94 10.81
C LEU A 365 -6.46 5.33 10.27
N VAL A 366 -7.74 5.58 9.91
CA VAL A 366 -8.12 6.81 9.20
C VAL A 366 -8.44 7.99 10.12
N LYS A 367 -8.54 7.78 11.43
CA LYS A 367 -8.85 8.83 12.42
C LYS A 367 -7.67 9.09 13.35
N GLU A 368 -7.48 8.21 14.34
CA GLU A 368 -6.53 8.43 15.42
C GLU A 368 -5.07 8.27 14.95
N GLN A 369 -4.76 7.21 14.21
CA GLN A 369 -3.43 7.01 13.64
C GLN A 369 -3.05 8.15 12.69
N LYS A 370 -3.99 8.58 11.84
CA LYS A 370 -3.79 9.70 10.92
C LYS A 370 -3.45 11.00 11.63
N SER A 371 -4.00 11.24 12.81
CA SER A 371 -3.90 12.51 13.54
C SER A 371 -2.96 12.48 14.74
N THR A 372 -2.33 11.34 15.04
CA THR A 372 -1.40 11.23 16.18
C THR A 372 -0.29 12.26 16.11
N PRO A 373 0.11 12.89 17.24
CA PRO A 373 1.28 13.77 17.27
C PRO A 373 2.62 13.01 17.23
N ALA A 374 2.64 11.72 17.61
CA ALA A 374 3.80 10.83 17.48
C ALA A 374 3.97 10.35 16.03
N MET A 375 5.09 9.70 15.73
CA MET A 375 5.25 8.96 14.47
C MET A 375 4.31 7.75 14.42
N THR A 376 3.90 7.35 13.21
CA THR A 376 3.08 6.16 13.01
C THR A 376 3.91 4.90 13.26
N THR A 377 3.60 4.22 14.34
CA THR A 377 4.26 3.00 14.82
C THR A 377 3.21 2.08 15.45
N ILE A 378 3.62 0.90 15.83
CA ILE A 378 2.73 0.00 16.58
C ILE A 378 2.26 0.64 17.90
N ALA A 379 3.08 1.47 18.55
CA ALA A 379 2.70 2.15 19.78
C ALA A 379 1.56 3.14 19.57
N SER A 380 1.63 3.96 18.52
CA SER A 380 0.54 4.89 18.19
C SER A 380 -0.73 4.16 17.78
N PHE A 381 -0.62 3.04 17.04
CA PHE A 381 -1.76 2.21 16.66
C PHE A 381 -2.44 1.58 17.86
N ILE A 382 -1.70 0.91 18.74
CA ILE A 382 -2.24 0.25 19.93
C ILE A 382 -2.87 1.24 20.89
N THR A 383 -2.24 2.40 21.11
CA THR A 383 -2.84 3.47 21.93
C THR A 383 -4.18 3.92 21.38
N ALA A 384 -4.27 4.11 20.07
CA ALA A 384 -5.50 4.47 19.38
C ALA A 384 -6.56 3.35 19.44
N LEU A 385 -6.13 2.10 19.32
CA LEU A 385 -7.01 0.93 19.39
C LEU A 385 -7.63 0.77 20.78
N LYS A 386 -6.83 0.86 21.85
CA LYS A 386 -7.31 0.76 23.23
C LYS A 386 -8.34 1.85 23.57
N ALA A 387 -8.26 3.00 22.93
CA ALA A 387 -9.23 4.07 23.09
C ALA A 387 -10.59 3.81 22.38
N GLN A 388 -10.70 2.74 21.57
CA GLN A 388 -11.95 2.45 20.86
C GLN A 388 -13.00 1.84 21.81
N PRO A 389 -14.28 2.22 21.64
CA PRO A 389 -15.34 1.66 22.47
C PRO A 389 -15.45 0.14 22.35
N GLY A 390 -15.42 -0.56 23.48
CA GLY A 390 -15.61 -2.01 23.55
C GLY A 390 -14.34 -2.85 23.37
N VAL A 391 -13.20 -2.23 23.19
CA VAL A 391 -11.89 -2.92 23.19
C VAL A 391 -11.50 -3.25 24.64
N ASP A 392 -11.14 -4.50 24.89
CA ASP A 392 -10.61 -4.98 26.17
C ASP A 392 -9.10 -4.72 26.20
N GLU A 393 -8.68 -3.64 26.89
CA GLU A 393 -7.29 -3.23 26.98
C GLU A 393 -6.40 -4.32 27.60
N ASP A 394 -6.89 -5.04 28.62
CA ASP A 394 -6.13 -6.12 29.26
C ASP A 394 -5.94 -7.31 28.31
N ALA A 395 -6.91 -7.61 27.45
CA ALA A 395 -6.77 -8.64 26.43
C ALA A 395 -5.73 -8.23 25.37
N VAL A 396 -5.76 -6.98 24.92
CA VAL A 396 -4.75 -6.43 23.99
C VAL A 396 -3.35 -6.52 24.62
N ASP A 397 -3.19 -6.16 25.90
CA ASP A 397 -1.88 -6.24 26.58
C ASP A 397 -1.37 -7.68 26.73
N ARG A 398 -2.25 -8.65 26.95
CA ARG A 398 -1.86 -10.06 26.97
C ARG A 398 -1.37 -10.54 25.60
N LEU A 399 -2.01 -10.07 24.53
CA LEU A 399 -1.61 -10.38 23.16
C LEU A 399 -0.26 -9.72 22.81
N LEU A 400 -0.07 -8.45 23.17
CA LEU A 400 1.22 -7.76 23.03
C LEU A 400 2.37 -8.52 23.70
N ALA A 401 2.15 -8.98 24.94
CA ALA A 401 3.18 -9.71 25.69
C ALA A 401 3.62 -11.01 24.99
N ARG A 402 2.76 -11.63 24.19
CA ARG A 402 3.09 -12.80 23.40
C ARG A 402 4.14 -12.52 22.32
N TYR A 403 4.08 -11.32 21.74
CA TYR A 403 5.03 -10.84 20.74
C TYR A 403 6.21 -10.09 21.36
N ASN A 404 6.50 -10.33 22.64
CA ASN A 404 7.56 -9.64 23.38
C ASN A 404 7.42 -8.10 23.34
N MET A 405 6.19 -7.61 23.23
CA MET A 405 5.85 -6.21 23.37
C MET A 405 5.32 -5.96 24.78
N GLY A 406 5.86 -4.96 25.47
CA GLY A 406 5.39 -4.56 26.79
C GLY A 406 4.03 -3.87 26.70
N PRO A 407 3.38 -3.54 27.82
CA PRO A 407 2.13 -2.81 27.78
C PRO A 407 2.35 -1.44 27.14
N ILE A 408 1.68 -1.20 26.00
CA ILE A 408 1.73 0.08 25.31
C ILE A 408 0.65 0.98 25.88
N THR A 409 1.05 2.09 26.51
CA THR A 409 0.17 3.02 27.22
C THR A 409 0.13 4.40 26.60
N SER A 410 1.03 4.71 25.68
CA SER A 410 1.05 5.98 24.94
C SER A 410 1.51 5.82 23.50
N ALA A 411 1.09 6.76 22.65
CA ALA A 411 1.52 6.80 21.25
C ALA A 411 3.04 7.00 21.08
N TRP A 412 3.75 7.34 22.14
CA TRP A 412 5.20 7.54 22.17
C TRP A 412 5.97 6.28 22.58
N GLY A 413 5.28 5.21 22.93
CA GLY A 413 5.91 3.98 23.41
C GLY A 413 6.50 4.08 24.84
N ASP A 414 6.10 5.07 25.64
CA ASP A 414 6.66 5.29 26.99
C ASP A 414 6.42 4.13 27.95
N GLY A 415 5.34 3.36 27.72
CA GLY A 415 4.98 2.20 28.52
C GLY A 415 5.64 0.90 28.08
N ASP A 416 6.29 0.90 26.91
CA ASP A 416 7.02 -0.23 26.37
C ASP A 416 8.51 -0.12 26.71
N THR A 417 9.08 -1.18 27.27
CA THR A 417 10.49 -1.16 27.69
C THR A 417 11.46 -1.05 26.52
N ASP A 418 11.10 -1.55 25.33
CA ASP A 418 11.97 -1.54 24.16
C ASP A 418 11.95 -0.18 23.45
N MET A 419 10.80 0.50 23.45
CA MET A 419 10.66 1.85 22.91
C MET A 419 11.01 2.95 23.91
N ALA A 420 11.18 2.63 25.19
CA ALA A 420 11.49 3.60 26.21
C ALA A 420 12.79 4.35 25.89
N GLY A 421 12.69 5.68 25.80
CA GLY A 421 13.83 6.53 25.44
C GLY A 421 14.07 6.71 23.95
N MET A 422 13.26 6.12 23.07
CA MET A 422 13.31 6.39 21.64
C MET A 422 13.10 7.89 21.33
N TYR A 423 12.15 8.52 22.02
CA TYR A 423 11.92 9.96 21.91
C TYR A 423 12.63 10.71 23.03
N VAL A 424 13.55 11.57 22.65
CA VAL A 424 14.27 12.46 23.57
C VAL A 424 13.49 13.77 23.72
N GLY A 425 12.94 14.00 24.91
CA GLY A 425 12.20 15.23 25.20
C GLY A 425 13.13 16.44 25.35
N VAL A 426 12.93 17.47 24.53
CA VAL A 426 13.66 18.74 24.59
C VAL A 426 12.80 19.75 25.36
N SER A 427 13.03 19.83 26.67
CA SER A 427 12.23 20.67 27.57
C SER A 427 12.64 22.15 27.59
N LYS A 428 13.84 22.48 27.10
CA LYS A 428 14.41 23.83 27.15
C LYS A 428 15.38 24.06 26.01
N LEU A 429 15.35 25.26 25.45
CA LEU A 429 16.35 25.76 24.49
C LEU A 429 17.29 26.78 25.16
N PRO A 430 18.59 26.86 24.80
CA PRO A 430 19.25 25.93 23.88
C PRO A 430 19.37 24.51 24.45
N PHE A 431 19.29 23.52 23.57
CA PHE A 431 19.48 22.11 23.87
C PHE A 431 20.73 21.61 23.13
N ASN A 432 21.63 20.93 23.83
CA ASN A 432 22.80 20.32 23.24
C ASN A 432 22.94 18.90 23.77
N VAL A 433 23.17 17.97 22.88
CA VAL A 433 23.36 16.56 23.22
C VAL A 433 24.50 15.98 22.39
N SER A 434 25.24 15.05 23.00
CA SER A 434 26.18 14.16 22.30
C SER A 434 25.69 12.74 22.50
N GLY A 435 25.70 11.97 21.43
CA GLY A 435 25.26 10.58 21.42
C GLY A 435 25.98 9.81 20.33
N SER A 436 25.48 8.65 20.01
CA SER A 436 25.92 7.84 18.87
C SER A 436 24.70 7.37 18.06
N LEU A 437 24.93 7.13 16.76
CA LEU A 437 24.01 6.43 15.87
C LEU A 437 24.67 5.13 15.43
N GLU A 438 23.86 4.11 15.24
CA GLU A 438 24.34 2.84 14.72
C GLU A 438 24.59 2.96 13.20
N GLY A 439 25.63 2.28 12.71
CA GLY A 439 25.88 2.09 11.30
C GLY A 439 25.87 0.61 10.96
N GLY A 440 25.60 0.28 9.70
CA GLY A 440 25.63 -1.06 9.16
C GLY A 440 25.43 -1.04 7.65
N LEU A 441 25.63 -2.19 7.02
CA LEU A 441 25.38 -2.36 5.57
C LEU A 441 23.89 -2.32 5.24
N GLU A 442 23.06 -2.65 6.22
CA GLU A 442 21.62 -2.62 6.11
C GLU A 442 21.10 -1.29 6.67
N PHE A 443 20.48 -0.50 5.81
CA PHE A 443 19.81 0.72 6.20
C PHE A 443 18.48 0.36 6.88
N ASN A 444 17.88 1.34 7.57
CA ASN A 444 16.60 1.20 8.24
C ASN A 444 16.62 0.46 9.59
N THR A 445 17.78 0.23 10.15
CA THR A 445 17.88 -0.38 11.48
C THR A 445 17.49 0.60 12.59
N ARG A 446 17.06 0.05 13.73
CA ARG A 446 16.60 0.77 14.92
C ARG A 446 17.55 1.89 15.35
N GLY A 447 18.85 1.64 15.40
CA GLY A 447 19.84 2.56 15.94
C GLY A 447 20.31 3.65 14.99
N GLN A 448 19.88 3.64 13.73
CA GLN A 448 20.23 4.68 12.75
C GLN A 448 19.56 6.01 12.99
N ASN A 449 18.42 6.02 13.72
CA ASN A 449 17.60 7.19 13.93
C ASN A 449 17.51 7.58 15.40
N GLN A 450 17.55 8.88 15.70
CA GLN A 450 17.19 9.45 17.00
C GLN A 450 16.10 10.51 16.82
N TYR A 451 15.14 10.51 17.74
CA TYR A 451 13.95 11.35 17.67
C TYR A 451 13.95 12.36 18.81
N PHE A 452 13.90 13.65 18.50
CA PHE A 452 13.90 14.73 19.48
C PHE A 452 12.55 15.45 19.42
N VAL A 453 11.84 15.46 20.54
CA VAL A 453 10.49 16.04 20.65
C VAL A 453 10.54 17.34 21.42
N PHE A 454 9.97 18.41 20.88
CA PHE A 454 9.90 19.70 21.54
C PHE A 454 8.60 20.44 21.20
N VAL A 455 8.26 21.39 22.07
CA VAL A 455 7.12 22.30 21.87
C VAL A 455 7.63 23.59 21.25
N GLY A 456 6.99 24.02 20.16
CA GLY A 456 7.30 25.29 19.53
C GLY A 456 6.93 26.49 20.42
N ASN A 457 7.74 27.54 20.34
CA ASN A 457 7.59 28.77 21.13
C ASN A 457 7.16 29.98 20.29
N GLY A 458 6.82 29.80 19.02
CA GLY A 458 6.48 30.87 18.08
C GLY A 458 7.69 31.56 17.45
N SER A 459 8.91 31.14 17.81
CA SER A 459 10.14 31.71 17.27
C SER A 459 10.74 30.81 16.19
N ARG A 460 11.72 31.37 15.48
CA ARG A 460 12.61 30.59 14.64
C ARG A 460 13.50 29.71 15.51
N ILE A 461 13.58 28.44 15.20
CA ILE A 461 14.57 27.53 15.77
C ILE A 461 15.63 27.21 14.72
N SER A 462 16.83 26.87 15.19
CA SER A 462 17.90 26.31 14.37
C SER A 462 18.38 25.03 15.01
N ALA A 463 18.33 23.95 14.24
CA ALA A 463 18.92 22.66 14.60
C ALA A 463 20.20 22.48 13.79
N SER A 464 21.27 22.03 14.43
CA SER A 464 22.54 21.73 13.78
C SER A 464 23.11 20.43 14.34
N ALA A 465 23.31 19.45 13.48
CA ALA A 465 23.93 18.17 13.81
C ALA A 465 25.33 18.09 13.18
N ASN A 466 26.28 17.43 13.87
CA ASN A 466 27.64 17.25 13.38
C ASN A 466 28.13 15.83 13.63
N ALA A 467 28.72 15.23 12.61
CA ALA A 467 29.37 13.91 12.66
C ALA A 467 30.59 13.87 11.73
N SER A 468 31.40 12.83 11.84
CA SER A 468 32.52 12.56 10.92
C SER A 468 32.13 11.65 9.75
N TYR A 469 30.83 11.39 9.57
CA TYR A 469 30.21 10.58 8.53
C TYR A 469 28.95 11.26 8.04
N ASP A 470 28.32 10.71 7.04
CA ASP A 470 27.12 11.27 6.43
C ASP A 470 25.90 11.13 7.36
N ILE A 471 25.23 12.25 7.60
CA ILE A 471 24.02 12.35 8.43
C ILE A 471 23.04 13.29 7.76
N PHE A 472 21.75 13.14 8.06
CA PHE A 472 20.76 14.14 7.70
C PHE A 472 19.80 14.40 8.85
N ILE A 473 19.11 15.52 8.80
CA ILE A 473 18.09 15.91 9.76
C ILE A 473 16.79 16.28 9.06
N GLU A 474 15.69 15.86 9.65
CA GLU A 474 14.35 16.16 9.19
C GLU A 474 13.49 16.68 10.34
N LEU A 475 12.61 17.63 10.06
CA LEU A 475 11.68 18.16 11.05
C LEU A 475 10.25 17.92 10.63
N TYR A 476 9.51 17.29 11.51
CA TYR A 476 8.12 16.89 11.30
C TYR A 476 7.16 17.57 12.28
N GLN A 477 5.94 17.79 11.82
CA GLN A 477 4.78 18.14 12.63
C GLN A 477 3.62 17.24 12.22
N ARG A 478 3.17 16.34 13.11
CA ARG A 478 2.06 15.40 12.83
C ARG A 478 2.25 14.65 11.49
N GLY A 479 3.45 14.17 11.20
CA GLY A 479 3.82 13.45 9.99
C GLY A 479 4.06 14.32 8.75
N GLU A 480 3.80 15.63 8.81
CA GLU A 480 4.15 16.56 7.74
C GLU A 480 5.63 16.92 7.84
N LEU A 481 6.41 16.64 6.80
CA LEU A 481 7.80 17.06 6.69
C LEU A 481 7.85 18.57 6.42
N LEU A 482 8.32 19.34 7.39
CA LEU A 482 8.42 20.79 7.32
C LEU A 482 9.74 21.26 6.74
N GLY A 483 10.76 20.44 6.78
CA GLY A 483 12.07 20.73 6.21
C GLY A 483 13.10 19.65 6.52
N SER A 484 14.12 19.60 5.70
CA SER A 484 15.25 18.68 5.82
C SER A 484 16.57 19.39 5.54
N ALA A 485 17.66 18.84 6.03
CA ALA A 485 19.01 19.19 5.64
C ALA A 485 19.81 17.90 5.42
N ASP A 486 20.35 17.80 4.21
CA ASP A 486 21.16 16.69 3.72
C ASP A 486 22.14 17.29 2.69
N ASN A 487 23.34 17.54 3.12
CA ASN A 487 24.40 18.13 2.29
C ASN A 487 25.37 17.02 1.88
N THR A 488 25.04 16.01 1.25
CA THR A 488 25.86 14.95 0.61
C THR A 488 27.38 14.89 0.91
N THR A 489 27.89 15.72 1.81
CA THR A 489 29.28 15.81 2.25
C THR A 489 29.35 15.66 3.76
N LEU A 490 30.38 14.99 4.22
CA LEU A 490 30.71 14.82 5.64
C LEU A 490 30.68 16.16 6.39
N GLY A 491 30.08 16.21 7.56
CA GLY A 491 30.19 17.37 8.41
C GLY A 491 28.93 17.78 9.16
N THR A 492 28.51 19.01 8.97
CA THR A 492 27.44 19.63 9.74
C THR A 492 26.20 19.81 8.89
N GLU A 493 25.10 19.22 9.34
CA GLU A 493 23.77 19.47 8.80
C GLU A 493 23.07 20.56 9.62
N SER A 494 22.36 21.47 8.96
CA SER A 494 21.68 22.57 9.65
C SER A 494 20.35 22.92 9.00
N LEU A 495 19.33 23.00 9.84
CA LEU A 495 17.96 23.35 9.47
C LEU A 495 17.45 24.50 10.34
N SER A 496 16.74 25.45 9.75
CA SER A 496 16.08 26.53 10.50
C SER A 496 14.65 26.72 10.04
N ILE A 497 13.73 26.73 11.00
CA ILE A 497 12.30 26.90 10.75
C ILE A 497 11.64 27.76 11.80
N THR A 498 10.54 28.45 11.45
CA THR A 498 9.70 29.15 12.41
C THR A 498 8.64 28.22 12.94
N THR A 499 8.62 28.01 14.26
CA THR A 499 7.65 27.15 14.93
C THR A 499 6.40 27.90 15.32
N GLN A 500 5.31 27.16 15.55
CA GLN A 500 4.07 27.70 16.13
C GLN A 500 4.06 27.47 17.64
N THR A 501 3.58 28.44 18.40
CA THR A 501 3.51 28.33 19.87
C THR A 501 2.55 27.23 20.31
N GLY A 502 3.06 26.30 21.12
CA GLY A 502 2.26 25.21 21.69
C GLY A 502 2.16 23.95 20.83
N GLU A 503 2.60 24.00 19.58
CA GLU A 503 2.61 22.83 18.71
C GLU A 503 3.83 21.93 18.98
N LEU A 504 3.63 20.60 18.82
CA LEU A 504 4.68 19.60 18.96
C LEU A 504 5.41 19.39 17.63
N TYR A 505 6.73 19.25 17.73
CA TYR A 505 7.62 18.98 16.62
C TYR A 505 8.49 17.77 16.94
N ILE A 506 8.81 16.98 15.94
CA ILE A 506 9.74 15.86 16.01
C ILE A 506 10.87 16.13 15.03
N LEU A 507 12.08 16.25 15.55
CA LEU A 507 13.30 16.29 14.75
C LEU A 507 13.87 14.87 14.71
N VAL A 508 14.07 14.34 13.53
CA VAL A 508 14.71 13.05 13.27
C VAL A 508 16.14 13.31 12.83
N LEU A 509 17.09 12.69 13.50
CA LEU A 509 18.50 12.68 13.14
C LEU A 509 18.86 11.27 12.68
N THR A 510 19.28 11.14 11.43
CA THR A 510 19.60 9.87 10.78
C THR A 510 21.07 9.80 10.40
N GLY A 511 21.70 8.64 10.62
CA GLY A 511 23.08 8.35 10.21
C GLY A 511 23.14 7.42 9.01
N LEU A 512 24.02 7.73 8.05
CA LEU A 512 24.23 6.95 6.83
C LEU A 512 25.63 6.33 6.82
N LYS A 513 25.96 5.53 7.83
CA LYS A 513 27.26 4.85 7.92
C LYS A 513 27.10 3.38 7.54
N GLU A 514 27.75 2.96 6.45
CA GLU A 514 27.67 1.59 5.91
C GLU A 514 28.45 0.54 6.73
N THR A 515 29.26 0.97 7.68
CA THR A 515 30.09 0.05 8.49
C THR A 515 29.42 -0.18 9.84
N GLU A 516 29.33 -1.44 10.27
CA GLU A 516 28.81 -1.78 11.59
C GLU A 516 29.54 -1.05 12.71
N GLY A 517 28.81 -0.61 13.71
CA GLY A 517 29.32 0.05 14.91
C GLY A 517 28.50 1.25 15.34
N GLU A 518 28.91 1.81 16.50
CA GLU A 518 28.35 3.05 17.01
C GLU A 518 29.25 4.24 16.64
N TYR A 519 28.64 5.27 16.09
CA TYR A 519 29.36 6.43 15.57
C TYR A 519 28.89 7.71 16.26
N PRO A 520 29.82 8.52 16.82
CA PRO A 520 29.48 9.70 17.59
C PRO A 520 28.80 10.77 16.71
N VAL A 521 27.81 11.41 17.29
CA VAL A 521 27.10 12.55 16.71
C VAL A 521 26.81 13.58 17.79
N THR A 522 26.77 14.86 17.42
CA THR A 522 26.33 15.94 18.29
C THR A 522 25.16 16.68 17.66
N LEU A 523 24.18 17.09 18.47
CA LEU A 523 23.04 17.89 18.03
C LEU A 523 22.88 19.11 18.93
N SER A 524 22.67 20.27 18.32
CA SER A 524 22.35 21.53 18.98
C SER A 524 21.02 22.06 18.43
N ILE A 525 20.05 22.35 19.30
CA ILE A 525 18.80 23.03 18.94
C ILE A 525 18.76 24.37 19.69
N THR A 526 18.68 25.47 18.96
CA THR A 526 18.70 26.82 19.51
C THR A 526 17.49 27.62 19.06
N SER A 527 17.16 28.64 19.85
CA SER A 527 16.21 29.69 19.46
C SER A 527 16.89 31.04 19.71
N PRO A 528 16.68 32.04 18.83
CA PRO A 528 17.26 33.39 19.04
C PRO A 528 16.85 34.02 20.36
#